data_4a74b733336017864468a82d313999a0
#
_entry.id   4a74b733336017864468a82d313999a0
#
_cell.length_a   1.000
_cell.length_b   1.000
_cell.length_c   1.000
_cell.angle_alpha   90.00
_cell.angle_beta   90.00
_cell.angle_gamma   90.00
#
_symmetry.space_group_name_H-M   'P 1'
#
loop_
_entity.id
_entity.type
_entity.pdbx_description
1 polymer ?
#
loop_
_entity_poly.entity_id
_entity_poly.type
_entity_poly.pdbx_seq_one_letter_code
_entity_poly.pdbx_strand_id
1 'polypeptide(L)'
;TVAKTAHTSSIDLTVILAGVVAAIIWNLLTWWKGIPSSSSHTLIGGFAGAAIAHGLSNVSDPEHAGFKIVNWLKAAKEGELLPSGVFIVILFIVFAPLIGMIISYFISLWLMYSSKKNIYPKLLTVALMVLVGWFFFFLPKLIYL
;
A
#
# COMPACT_ATOMS: atom_id res chain seq x y z
N THR A 1 -2.68 -4.56 -6.56
CA THR A 1 -1.36 -4.49 -7.19
C THR A 1 -1.31 -3.32 -8.17
N VAL A 2 -0.12 -2.81 -8.49
CA VAL A 2 0.11 -1.61 -9.33
C VAL A 2 -0.65 -1.67 -10.67
N ALA A 3 -0.71 -2.85 -11.30
CA ALA A 3 -1.42 -3.04 -12.57
C ALA A 3 -2.95 -2.80 -12.52
N LYS A 4 -3.54 -2.75 -11.31
CA LYS A 4 -4.99 -2.50 -11.15
C LYS A 4 -5.31 -1.01 -10.92
N THR A 5 -4.33 -0.13 -10.92
CA THR A 5 -4.51 1.32 -10.68
C THR A 5 -5.06 2.07 -11.89
N ALA A 6 -4.92 1.54 -13.09
CA ALA A 6 -5.44 2.14 -14.32
C ALA A 6 -6.20 1.10 -15.17
N HIS A 7 -7.02 1.60 -16.09
CA HIS A 7 -7.72 0.74 -17.05
C HIS A 7 -6.73 0.10 -18.02
N THR A 8 -6.81 -1.21 -18.20
CA THR A 8 -5.84 -2.00 -19.00
C THR A 8 -5.83 -1.61 -20.48
N SER A 9 -6.94 -1.11 -21.01
CA SER A 9 -7.05 -0.62 -22.40
C SER A 9 -6.26 0.65 -22.68
N SER A 10 -5.87 1.39 -21.63
CA SER A 10 -5.16 2.66 -21.72
C SER A 10 -3.71 2.57 -21.26
N ILE A 11 -3.24 1.35 -20.95
CA ILE A 11 -1.86 1.12 -20.51
C ILE A 11 -1.05 0.72 -21.72
N ASP A 12 -0.35 1.69 -22.29
CA ASP A 12 0.66 1.47 -23.33
C ASP A 12 2.06 1.32 -22.69
N LEU A 13 2.99 0.76 -23.44
CA LEU A 13 4.39 0.60 -23.01
C LEU A 13 5.02 1.96 -22.63
N THR A 14 4.65 3.02 -23.31
CA THR A 14 5.09 4.40 -23.01
C THR A 14 4.60 4.87 -21.64
N VAL A 15 3.38 4.55 -21.25
CA VAL A 15 2.81 4.88 -19.93
C VAL A 15 3.56 4.12 -18.82
N ILE A 16 3.85 2.83 -19.06
CA ILE A 16 4.61 2.01 -18.12
C ILE A 16 6.02 2.59 -17.94
N LEU A 17 6.71 2.87 -19.03
CA LEU A 17 8.06 3.42 -18.99
C LEU A 17 8.08 4.79 -18.29
N ALA A 18 7.15 5.69 -18.62
CA ALA A 18 7.05 6.99 -18.00
C ALA A 18 6.79 6.89 -16.48
N GLY A 19 5.90 5.99 -16.07
CA GLY A 19 5.60 5.73 -14.65
C GLY A 19 6.82 5.21 -13.87
N VAL A 20 7.57 4.28 -14.45
CA VAL A 20 8.79 3.74 -13.84
C VAL A 20 9.87 4.80 -13.76
N VAL A 21 10.12 5.56 -14.83
CA VAL A 21 11.10 6.65 -14.84
C VAL A 21 10.74 7.71 -13.80
N ALA A 22 9.50 8.12 -13.71
CA ALA A 22 9.02 9.07 -12.71
C ALA A 22 9.27 8.55 -11.27
N ALA A 23 9.01 7.27 -11.03
CA ALA A 23 9.25 6.65 -9.74
C ALA A 23 10.75 6.60 -9.39
N ILE A 24 11.62 6.29 -10.36
CA ILE A 24 13.08 6.28 -10.17
C ILE A 24 13.57 7.69 -9.83
N ILE A 25 13.17 8.70 -10.60
CA ILE A 25 13.55 10.10 -10.37
C ILE A 25 13.13 10.54 -8.98
N TRP A 26 11.90 10.23 -8.57
CA TRP A 26 11.41 10.58 -7.23
C TRP A 26 12.19 9.88 -6.12
N ASN A 27 12.47 8.58 -6.27
CA ASN A 27 13.25 7.84 -5.28
C ASN A 27 14.69 8.38 -5.16
N LEU A 28 15.33 8.74 -6.27
CA LEU A 28 16.67 9.35 -6.26
C LEU A 28 16.63 10.74 -5.59
N LEU A 29 15.61 11.55 -5.89
CA LEU A 29 15.45 12.87 -5.30
C LEU A 29 15.24 12.78 -3.78
N THR A 30 14.36 11.88 -3.32
CA THR A 30 14.08 11.69 -1.90
C THR A 30 15.28 11.12 -1.16
N TRP A 31 16.01 10.19 -1.77
CA TRP A 31 17.26 9.67 -1.24
C TRP A 31 18.31 10.78 -1.09
N TRP A 32 18.51 11.59 -2.12
CA TRP A 32 19.46 12.72 -2.08
C TRP A 32 19.10 13.75 -1.01
N LYS A 33 17.81 14.01 -0.80
CA LYS A 33 17.31 14.96 0.22
C LYS A 33 17.20 14.35 1.61
N GLY A 34 17.45 13.05 1.79
CA GLY A 34 17.26 12.36 3.06
C GLY A 34 15.80 12.26 3.51
N ILE A 35 14.85 12.33 2.58
CA ILE A 35 13.42 12.24 2.87
C ILE A 35 13.01 10.76 2.84
N PRO A 36 12.42 10.20 3.93
CA PRO A 36 11.94 8.84 3.91
C PRO A 36 10.81 8.67 2.89
N SER A 37 10.97 7.72 1.97
CA SER A 37 10.02 7.47 0.90
C SER A 37 9.77 5.96 0.77
N SER A 38 8.56 5.61 0.33
CA SER A 38 8.18 4.23 0.03
C SER A 38 8.21 4.00 -1.47
N SER A 39 9.11 3.12 -1.95
CA SER A 39 9.22 2.80 -3.36
C SER A 39 7.94 2.22 -3.97
N SER A 40 7.16 1.46 -3.20
CA SER A 40 5.87 0.93 -3.66
C SER A 40 4.84 2.04 -3.89
N HIS A 41 4.74 2.99 -2.96
CA HIS A 41 3.82 4.13 -3.11
C HIS A 41 4.26 5.07 -4.24
N THR A 42 5.57 5.28 -4.36
CA THR A 42 6.16 6.07 -5.45
C THR A 42 5.85 5.46 -6.82
N LEU A 43 5.94 4.13 -6.94
CA LEU A 43 5.61 3.42 -8.16
C LEU A 43 4.13 3.54 -8.52
N ILE A 44 3.23 3.39 -7.54
CA ILE A 44 1.78 3.58 -7.74
C ILE A 44 1.47 5.01 -8.18
N GLY A 45 2.07 6.00 -7.52
CA GLY A 45 1.90 7.41 -7.86
C GLY A 45 2.43 7.77 -9.24
N GLY A 46 3.64 7.28 -9.58
CA GLY A 46 4.25 7.46 -10.91
C GLY A 46 3.39 6.86 -12.01
N PHE A 47 2.87 5.65 -11.78
CA PHE A 47 2.03 4.96 -12.76
C PHE A 47 0.67 5.65 -12.94
N ALA A 48 0.02 6.06 -11.84
CA ALA A 48 -1.22 6.81 -11.90
C ALA A 48 -1.05 8.17 -12.60
N GLY A 49 0.05 8.88 -12.29
CA GLY A 49 0.37 10.17 -12.92
C GLY A 49 0.65 10.04 -14.41
N ALA A 50 1.43 9.02 -14.83
CA ALA A 50 1.69 8.75 -16.23
C ALA A 50 0.41 8.40 -17.01
N ALA A 51 -0.49 7.59 -16.40
CA ALA A 51 -1.77 7.25 -16.99
C ALA A 51 -2.68 8.49 -17.17
N ILE A 52 -2.73 9.36 -16.15
CA ILE A 52 -3.49 10.62 -16.23
C ILE A 52 -2.93 11.52 -17.35
N ALA A 53 -1.61 11.70 -17.42
CA ALA A 53 -0.96 12.50 -18.44
C ALA A 53 -1.26 11.97 -19.85
N HIS A 54 -1.22 10.65 -20.03
CA HIS A 54 -1.58 10.00 -21.28
C HIS A 54 -3.05 10.23 -21.64
N GLY A 55 -3.97 10.10 -20.67
CA GLY A 55 -5.38 10.37 -20.88
C GLY A 55 -5.73 11.83 -21.17
N LEU A 56 -4.90 12.77 -20.69
CA LEU A 56 -5.04 14.19 -21.03
C LEU A 56 -4.52 14.50 -22.44
N SER A 57 -3.53 13.73 -22.91
CA SER A 57 -2.95 13.89 -24.26
C SER A 57 -3.83 13.28 -25.35
N ASN A 58 -4.56 12.20 -25.05
CA ASN A 58 -5.44 11.49 -25.98
C ASN A 58 -6.91 11.91 -25.77
N VAL A 59 -7.28 13.05 -26.35
CA VAL A 59 -8.65 13.61 -26.27
C VAL A 59 -9.68 12.80 -27.09
N SER A 60 -9.22 11.77 -27.84
CA SER A 60 -10.06 11.02 -28.77
C SER A 60 -11.08 10.09 -28.11
N ASP A 61 -10.94 9.78 -26.83
CA ASP A 61 -11.86 8.91 -26.09
C ASP A 61 -12.34 9.59 -24.80
N PRO A 62 -13.55 10.21 -24.81
CA PRO A 62 -14.09 10.94 -23.66
C PRO A 62 -14.35 10.06 -22.42
N GLU A 63 -14.50 8.75 -22.62
CA GLU A 63 -14.81 7.80 -21.53
C GLU A 63 -13.57 7.48 -20.69
N HIS A 64 -12.38 7.55 -21.30
CA HIS A 64 -11.09 7.30 -20.67
C HIS A 64 -10.19 8.54 -20.58
N ALA A 65 -10.77 9.74 -20.72
CA ALA A 65 -10.02 10.99 -20.70
C ALA A 65 -9.63 11.41 -19.28
N GLY A 66 -8.39 11.86 -19.11
CA GLY A 66 -7.87 12.48 -17.90
C GLY A 66 -7.97 11.61 -16.66
N PHE A 67 -8.57 12.10 -15.58
CA PHE A 67 -8.68 11.42 -14.31
C PHE A 67 -9.53 10.14 -14.30
N LYS A 68 -10.41 9.95 -15.31
CA LYS A 68 -11.26 8.75 -15.41
C LYS A 68 -10.46 7.47 -15.73
N ILE A 69 -9.27 7.63 -16.29
CA ILE A 69 -8.38 6.52 -16.65
C ILE A 69 -7.87 5.75 -15.41
N VAL A 70 -7.85 6.42 -14.25
CA VAL A 70 -7.41 5.85 -12.99
C VAL A 70 -8.58 5.20 -12.28
N ASN A 71 -8.41 3.96 -11.85
CA ASN A 71 -9.38 3.25 -11.03
C ASN A 71 -9.36 3.81 -9.60
N TRP A 72 -10.13 4.85 -9.34
CA TRP A 72 -10.22 5.47 -8.02
C TRP A 72 -10.86 4.55 -7.00
N LEU A 73 -11.97 3.93 -7.37
CA LEU A 73 -12.70 2.98 -6.53
C LEU A 73 -13.30 1.90 -7.42
N LYS A 74 -12.93 0.67 -7.20
CA LYS A 74 -13.46 -0.49 -7.88
C LYS A 74 -14.10 -1.42 -6.86
N ALA A 75 -15.38 -1.75 -7.06
CA ALA A 75 -16.07 -2.71 -6.21
C ALA A 75 -15.32 -4.05 -6.20
N ALA A 76 -15.37 -4.73 -5.06
CA ALA A 76 -14.81 -6.07 -4.92
C ALA A 76 -15.47 -7.00 -5.94
N LYS A 77 -14.67 -7.77 -6.68
CA LYS A 77 -15.17 -8.85 -7.53
C LYS A 77 -15.50 -10.07 -6.67
N GLU A 78 -16.32 -10.97 -7.23
CA GLU A 78 -16.57 -12.26 -6.57
C GLU A 78 -15.24 -12.95 -6.22
N GLY A 79 -15.05 -13.23 -4.91
CA GLY A 79 -13.81 -13.77 -4.35
C GLY A 79 -12.79 -12.74 -3.82
N GLU A 80 -13.00 -11.44 -4.00
CA GLU A 80 -12.18 -10.39 -3.37
C GLU A 80 -12.88 -9.86 -2.11
N LEU A 81 -12.21 -9.94 -0.96
CA LEU A 81 -12.75 -9.48 0.34
C LEU A 81 -12.80 -7.95 0.47
N LEU A 82 -12.02 -7.22 -0.31
CA LEU A 82 -11.89 -5.77 -0.20
C LEU A 82 -12.01 -5.11 -1.58
N PRO A 83 -12.65 -3.93 -1.66
CA PRO A 83 -12.64 -3.12 -2.85
C PRO A 83 -11.20 -2.74 -3.20
N SER A 84 -10.92 -2.52 -4.47
CA SER A 84 -9.61 -2.13 -4.98
C SER A 84 -9.66 -0.72 -5.58
N GLY A 85 -8.50 -0.08 -5.74
CA GLY A 85 -8.38 1.24 -6.34
C GLY A 85 -7.40 2.13 -5.61
N VAL A 86 -7.06 3.26 -6.21
CA VAL A 86 -6.09 4.21 -5.66
C VAL A 86 -6.58 4.80 -4.34
N PHE A 87 -7.89 5.06 -4.21
CA PHE A 87 -8.47 5.59 -2.98
C PHE A 87 -8.27 4.67 -1.78
N ILE A 88 -8.44 3.36 -1.97
CA ILE A 88 -8.19 2.36 -0.93
C ILE A 88 -6.73 2.35 -0.51
N VAL A 89 -5.80 2.48 -1.46
CA VAL A 89 -4.36 2.57 -1.15
C VAL A 89 -4.06 3.81 -0.30
N ILE A 90 -4.59 4.98 -0.65
CA ILE A 90 -4.44 6.22 0.12
C ILE A 90 -4.99 6.04 1.54
N LEU A 91 -6.16 5.43 1.66
CA LEU A 91 -6.79 5.18 2.94
C LEU A 91 -5.92 4.27 3.83
N PHE A 92 -5.36 3.19 3.27
CA PHE A 92 -4.42 2.32 3.98
C PHE A 92 -3.12 3.02 4.38
N ILE A 93 -2.58 3.92 3.55
CA ILE A 93 -1.37 4.70 3.86
C ILE A 93 -1.57 5.53 5.14
N VAL A 94 -2.78 6.07 5.35
CA VAL A 94 -3.10 6.89 6.52
C VAL A 94 -3.48 6.02 7.73
N PHE A 95 -4.38 5.04 7.53
CA PHE A 95 -4.93 4.28 8.64
C PHE A 95 -3.98 3.22 9.19
N ALA A 96 -3.15 2.58 8.38
CA ALA A 96 -2.25 1.54 8.86
C ALA A 96 -1.23 2.06 9.90
N PRO A 97 -0.55 3.20 9.69
CA PRO A 97 0.33 3.78 10.72
C PRO A 97 -0.43 4.21 11.98
N LEU A 98 -1.65 4.77 11.85
CA LEU A 98 -2.46 5.18 13.00
C LEU A 98 -2.84 3.97 13.87
N ILE A 99 -3.31 2.90 13.24
CA ILE A 99 -3.64 1.65 13.95
C ILE A 99 -2.38 1.08 14.61
N GLY A 100 -1.25 1.05 13.88
CA GLY A 100 0.03 0.59 14.40
C GLY A 100 0.50 1.41 15.61
N MET A 101 0.33 2.74 15.57
CA MET A 101 0.65 3.63 16.68
C MET A 101 -0.22 3.35 17.90
N ILE A 102 -1.53 3.17 17.73
CA ILE A 102 -2.46 2.85 18.83
C ILE A 102 -2.10 1.51 19.48
N ILE A 103 -1.89 0.48 18.66
CA ILE A 103 -1.51 -0.85 19.16
C ILE A 103 -0.17 -0.79 19.90
N SER A 104 0.82 -0.14 19.32
CA SER A 104 2.14 0.04 19.93
C SER A 104 2.07 0.79 21.27
N TYR A 105 1.23 1.82 21.36
CA TYR A 105 0.99 2.57 22.59
C TYR A 105 0.44 1.65 23.71
N PHE A 106 -0.58 0.85 23.42
CA PHE A 106 -1.14 -0.07 24.39
C PHE A 106 -0.15 -1.16 24.83
N ILE A 107 0.60 -1.70 23.88
CA ILE A 107 1.65 -2.69 24.19
C ILE A 107 2.75 -2.08 25.07
N SER A 108 3.15 -0.83 24.78
CA SER A 108 4.15 -0.11 25.57
C SER A 108 3.66 0.16 26.99
N LEU A 109 2.41 0.61 27.15
CA LEU A 109 1.80 0.76 28.47
C LEU A 109 1.77 -0.56 29.24
N TRP A 110 1.32 -1.62 28.59
CA TRP A 110 1.30 -2.96 29.18
C TRP A 110 2.68 -3.39 29.69
N LEU A 111 3.72 -3.20 28.90
CA LEU A 111 5.11 -3.53 29.28
C LEU A 111 5.63 -2.64 30.42
N MET A 112 5.28 -1.34 30.43
CA MET A 112 5.70 -0.41 31.47
C MET A 112 5.01 -0.72 32.83
N TYR A 113 3.72 -1.05 32.82
CA TYR A 113 2.98 -1.41 34.02
C TYR A 113 3.28 -2.84 34.50
N SER A 114 3.95 -3.67 33.68
CA SER A 114 4.43 -4.98 34.10
C SER A 114 5.56 -4.83 35.10
N SER A 115 5.26 -5.14 36.38
CA SER A 115 6.24 -5.12 37.47
C SER A 115 7.50 -5.89 37.11
N LYS A 116 8.68 -5.35 37.47
CA LYS A 116 9.98 -6.03 37.28
C LYS A 116 10.04 -7.44 37.88
N LYS A 117 9.22 -7.71 38.89
CA LYS A 117 9.13 -8.97 39.63
C LYS A 117 8.21 -10.00 38.96
N ASN A 118 7.32 -9.58 38.08
CA ASN A 118 6.33 -10.45 37.43
C ASN A 118 6.72 -10.73 35.98
N ILE A 119 7.19 -11.96 35.70
CA ILE A 119 7.65 -12.36 34.37
C ILE A 119 6.50 -12.78 33.44
N TYR A 120 5.31 -13.08 33.99
CA TYR A 120 4.18 -13.59 33.23
C TYR A 120 3.69 -12.65 32.11
N PRO A 121 3.53 -11.33 32.31
CA PRO A 121 3.12 -10.43 31.22
C PRO A 121 4.13 -10.37 30.07
N LYS A 122 5.43 -10.48 30.39
CA LYS A 122 6.50 -10.47 29.39
C LYS A 122 6.50 -11.74 28.54
N LEU A 123 6.31 -12.90 29.20
CA LEU A 123 6.17 -14.20 28.53
C LEU A 123 4.93 -14.21 27.63
N LEU A 124 3.81 -13.66 28.10
CA LEU A 124 2.57 -13.56 27.30
C LEU A 124 2.76 -12.67 26.07
N THR A 125 3.47 -11.55 26.19
CA THR A 125 3.77 -10.67 25.05
C THR A 125 4.64 -11.36 24.01
N VAL A 126 5.68 -12.08 24.47
CA VAL A 126 6.57 -12.87 23.58
C VAL A 126 5.77 -13.98 22.90
N ALA A 127 4.94 -14.71 23.65
CA ALA A 127 4.10 -15.78 23.10
C ALA A 127 3.13 -15.24 22.04
N LEU A 128 2.55 -14.06 22.27
CA LEU A 128 1.63 -13.40 21.35
C LEU A 128 2.35 -12.92 20.08
N MET A 129 3.57 -12.40 20.20
CA MET A 129 4.42 -12.06 19.05
C MET A 129 4.79 -13.29 18.22
N VAL A 130 5.15 -14.39 18.87
CA VAL A 130 5.46 -15.66 18.19
C VAL A 130 4.21 -16.20 17.49
N LEU A 131 3.04 -16.13 18.12
CA LEU A 131 1.77 -16.58 17.55
C LEU A 131 1.39 -15.76 16.33
N VAL A 132 1.50 -14.43 16.40
CA VAL A 132 1.24 -13.53 15.26
C VAL A 132 2.24 -13.81 14.13
N GLY A 133 3.54 -13.96 14.42
CA GLY A 133 4.55 -14.32 13.43
C GLY A 133 4.26 -15.66 12.76
N TRP A 134 3.88 -16.67 13.56
CA TRP A 134 3.49 -17.98 13.06
C TRP A 134 2.23 -17.90 12.18
N PHE A 135 1.22 -17.15 12.58
CA PHE A 135 -0.01 -16.93 11.82
C PHE A 135 0.30 -16.32 10.45
N PHE A 136 1.09 -15.25 10.39
CA PHE A 136 1.49 -14.64 9.12
C PHE A 136 2.39 -15.52 8.25
N PHE A 137 3.14 -16.43 8.84
CA PHE A 137 3.96 -17.41 8.10
C PHE A 137 3.08 -18.50 7.46
N PHE A 138 2.02 -18.95 8.16
CA PHE A 138 1.14 -20.01 7.69
C PHE A 138 -0.03 -19.49 6.82
N LEU A 139 -0.48 -18.27 7.01
CA LEU A 139 -1.60 -17.67 6.27
C LEU A 139 -1.41 -17.76 4.74
N PRO A 140 -0.24 -17.42 4.15
CA PRO A 140 -0.03 -17.58 2.72
C PRO A 140 -0.12 -19.03 2.26
N LYS A 141 0.36 -19.99 3.06
CA LYS A 141 0.27 -21.41 2.73
C LYS A 141 -1.17 -21.94 2.71
N LEU A 142 -2.04 -21.37 3.55
CA LEU A 142 -3.46 -21.77 3.61
C LEU A 142 -4.27 -21.20 2.44
N ILE A 143 -3.84 -20.05 1.88
CA ILE A 143 -4.52 -19.37 0.76
C ILE A 143 -4.11 -19.96 -0.60
N TYR A 144 -2.94 -20.61 -0.67
CA TYR A 144 -2.41 -21.22 -1.91
C TYR A 144 -2.64 -22.75 -1.98
N LEU A 145 -3.36 -23.37 -1.05
CA LEU A 145 -3.91 -24.72 -1.07
C LEU A 145 -5.37 -24.71 -1.48
#